data_c7a93a4471a557eeacb5e6cda6af27d0
#
_entry.id   c7a93a4471a557eeacb5e6cda6af27d0
#
_cell.length_a   1.000
_cell.length_b   1.000
_cell.length_c   1.000
_cell.angle_alpha   90.00
_cell.angle_beta   90.00
_cell.angle_gamma   90.00
#
_symmetry.space_group_name_H-M   'P 1'
#
loop_
_entity.id
_entity.type
_entity.pdbx_description
1 polymer ?
#
loop_
_entity_poly.entity_id
_entity_poly.type
_entity_poly.pdbx_seq_one_letter_code
_entity_poly.pdbx_strand_id
1 'polypeptide(L)'
;MPKVTMIPATVNPLTHLPKAAVQKRRVAGYARVSTDSDEQFTSYEAQVDYYTRYIQSKPEWEFEKVYTDEGISGTNTKRREGFKEMIADALGGKIDLIVTKSVSRFARNTVDSLVTIRKLKENGVECYFEKEGIYTFDGKGELLITIMSSLAQEESRSISENITWGQRKSFADGKIHLAYKHFLGYKKGENGRPAIVEEEAAVVRLIYRLFLDGKTQAGICRYLEDLSIPSPSGKEKWSKTTVTSILTNEKYKGDALLQKSFTVDFLQKKTKPNEGEVPQYYVEGSHPAIIEPDEWDHVQAEFARRKELGNAYSGKSVLSAKLVCEDCGGFFGSKVWHSTDRYRRTVWQCNNKFKGGERCLTPTVDTETVQRLFIKAYNQMMGNRKQIIDDCELMRKKLTDFKSLEADIERQFEETQIVSELVKAAVKDNATTAQSQKAYLEKYEVLTQRYETAVAELDRLQNLRSIRRQKDKAMALYIRTLKKQPTVLNEWNDTLWTVMVEKAIVHKNGEITFVFYNGTKVRVEE
;
A
#
# COMPACT_ATOMS: atom_id res chain seq x y z
N MET A 1 55.57 -25.16 -43.58
CA MET A 1 54.23 -25.03 -42.89
C MET A 1 54.36 -25.63 -41.51
N PRO A 2 53.92 -25.00 -40.47
CA PRO A 2 53.96 -25.56 -39.12
C PRO A 2 53.11 -26.83 -39.08
N LYS A 3 53.62 -27.90 -38.47
CA LYS A 3 52.88 -29.15 -38.28
C LYS A 3 51.96 -29.01 -37.12
N VAL A 4 50.65 -28.91 -37.39
CA VAL A 4 49.62 -28.81 -36.35
C VAL A 4 49.22 -30.23 -35.93
N THR A 5 49.41 -30.55 -34.65
CA THR A 5 48.96 -31.81 -34.08
C THR A 5 47.78 -31.50 -33.17
N MET A 6 46.58 -32.03 -33.43
CA MET A 6 45.41 -31.87 -32.61
C MET A 6 45.49 -32.82 -31.40
N ILE A 7 45.43 -32.26 -30.19
CA ILE A 7 45.34 -33.03 -28.95
C ILE A 7 43.86 -33.14 -28.61
N PRO A 8 43.27 -34.33 -28.61
CA PRO A 8 41.85 -34.49 -28.29
C PRO A 8 41.58 -34.15 -26.82
N ALA A 9 40.40 -33.59 -26.54
CA ALA A 9 40.00 -33.28 -25.19
C ALA A 9 39.87 -34.54 -24.32
N THR A 10 40.56 -34.57 -23.19
CA THR A 10 40.65 -35.72 -22.29
C THR A 10 39.61 -35.69 -21.16
N VAL A 11 38.93 -34.56 -20.97
CA VAL A 11 37.93 -34.35 -19.92
C VAL A 11 36.62 -33.87 -20.55
N ASN A 12 35.49 -34.32 -20.02
CA ASN A 12 34.20 -33.82 -20.43
C ASN A 12 34.00 -32.41 -19.83
N PRO A 13 33.72 -31.34 -20.60
CA PRO A 13 33.62 -29.97 -20.11
C PRO A 13 32.44 -29.74 -19.15
N LEU A 14 31.44 -30.63 -19.13
CA LEU A 14 30.24 -30.51 -18.28
C LEU A 14 30.32 -31.33 -16.99
N THR A 15 30.92 -32.53 -17.07
CA THR A 15 31.02 -33.44 -15.90
C THR A 15 32.38 -33.42 -15.24
N HIS A 16 33.38 -32.79 -15.85
CA HIS A 16 34.81 -32.79 -15.43
C HIS A 16 35.43 -34.18 -15.23
N LEU A 17 34.80 -35.24 -15.76
CA LEU A 17 35.28 -36.60 -15.68
C LEU A 17 36.19 -36.95 -16.88
N PRO A 18 37.22 -37.82 -16.70
CA PRO A 18 38.07 -38.28 -17.79
C PRO A 18 37.25 -39.02 -18.87
N LYS A 19 37.42 -38.66 -20.14
CA LYS A 19 36.78 -39.35 -21.28
C LYS A 19 37.24 -40.82 -21.49
N ALA A 20 38.30 -41.24 -20.84
CA ALA A 20 38.86 -42.60 -20.98
C ALA A 20 38.14 -43.64 -20.10
N ALA A 21 37.34 -43.25 -19.12
CA ALA A 21 36.45 -44.17 -18.40
C ALA A 21 35.08 -44.14 -19.11
N VAL A 22 34.78 -45.12 -19.94
CA VAL A 22 33.42 -45.35 -20.46
C VAL A 22 32.58 -45.86 -19.31
N GLN A 23 32.29 -44.99 -18.35
CA GLN A 23 31.25 -45.25 -17.37
C GLN A 23 29.91 -45.14 -18.10
N LYS A 24 29.15 -46.24 -18.15
CA LYS A 24 27.81 -46.20 -18.71
C LYS A 24 26.99 -45.16 -17.96
N ARG A 25 26.23 -44.35 -18.71
CA ARG A 25 25.34 -43.34 -18.11
C ARG A 25 24.16 -44.04 -17.47
N ARG A 26 23.87 -43.76 -16.23
CA ARG A 26 22.66 -44.24 -15.51
C ARG A 26 21.44 -43.49 -16.03
N VAL A 27 20.53 -44.23 -16.67
CA VAL A 27 19.43 -43.66 -17.42
C VAL A 27 18.09 -44.07 -16.81
N ALA A 28 17.24 -43.10 -16.53
CA ALA A 28 15.87 -43.30 -16.08
C ALA A 28 14.88 -42.89 -17.17
N GLY A 29 13.79 -43.66 -17.27
CA GLY A 29 12.63 -43.30 -18.09
C GLY A 29 11.59 -42.54 -17.29
N TYR A 30 10.86 -41.61 -17.90
CA TYR A 30 9.70 -40.96 -17.32
C TYR A 30 8.47 -41.06 -18.22
N ALA A 31 7.43 -41.72 -17.71
CA ALA A 31 6.15 -41.93 -18.42
C ALA A 31 4.96 -41.29 -17.66
N ARG A 32 4.05 -40.65 -18.41
CA ARG A 32 2.81 -40.09 -17.86
C ARG A 32 1.61 -40.52 -18.70
N VAL A 33 0.63 -41.15 -18.05
CA VAL A 33 -0.59 -41.66 -18.66
C VAL A 33 -1.81 -40.85 -18.23
N SER A 34 -2.79 -40.59 -19.12
CA SER A 34 -4.05 -39.88 -18.85
C SER A 34 -5.20 -40.86 -18.52
N THR A 35 -6.21 -40.47 -17.72
CA THR A 35 -7.18 -41.33 -17.05
C THR A 35 -8.52 -41.54 -17.78
N ASP A 36 -8.64 -41.45 -19.08
CA ASP A 36 -9.99 -41.33 -19.68
C ASP A 36 -10.62 -42.58 -20.34
N SER A 37 -10.04 -43.78 -20.24
CA SER A 37 -10.75 -45.02 -20.68
C SER A 37 -10.03 -46.31 -20.27
N ASP A 38 -10.76 -47.45 -20.25
CA ASP A 38 -10.30 -48.80 -19.92
C ASP A 38 -9.19 -49.37 -20.84
N GLU A 39 -8.91 -48.73 -21.98
CA GLU A 39 -7.78 -49.05 -22.88
C GLU A 39 -6.40 -48.62 -22.32
N GLN A 40 -6.34 -48.02 -21.15
CA GLN A 40 -5.13 -47.34 -20.62
C GLN A 40 -4.26 -48.27 -19.77
N PHE A 41 -4.78 -49.35 -19.21
CA PHE A 41 -3.92 -50.28 -18.47
C PHE A 41 -2.88 -50.93 -19.41
N THR A 42 -3.29 -51.25 -20.64
CA THR A 42 -2.39 -51.71 -21.69
C THR A 42 -1.40 -50.64 -22.15
N SER A 43 -1.77 -49.33 -22.06
CA SER A 43 -0.92 -48.22 -22.42
C SER A 43 0.18 -47.90 -21.37
N TYR A 44 -0.11 -48.17 -20.08
CA TYR A 44 0.86 -47.97 -18.99
C TYR A 44 2.01 -48.98 -19.05
N GLU A 45 1.67 -50.27 -19.05
CA GLU A 45 2.63 -51.38 -19.16
C GLU A 45 3.46 -51.25 -20.45
N ALA A 46 2.79 -50.90 -21.56
CA ALA A 46 3.45 -50.72 -22.84
C ALA A 46 4.47 -49.54 -22.81
N GLN A 47 4.21 -48.44 -22.09
CA GLN A 47 5.17 -47.34 -21.98
C GLN A 47 6.35 -47.70 -21.08
N VAL A 48 6.13 -48.41 -19.98
CA VAL A 48 7.20 -48.90 -19.10
C VAL A 48 8.09 -49.87 -19.85
N ASP A 49 7.49 -50.85 -20.57
CA ASP A 49 8.21 -51.82 -21.39
C ASP A 49 8.99 -51.15 -22.54
N TYR A 50 8.36 -50.17 -23.22
CA TYR A 50 9.01 -49.36 -24.24
C TYR A 50 10.27 -48.68 -23.72
N TYR A 51 10.20 -47.90 -22.62
CA TYR A 51 11.39 -47.22 -22.10
C TYR A 51 12.43 -48.16 -21.56
N THR A 52 12.04 -49.25 -20.95
CA THR A 52 12.95 -50.30 -20.49
C THR A 52 13.74 -50.87 -21.64
N ARG A 53 13.07 -51.31 -22.72
CA ARG A 53 13.73 -51.84 -23.92
C ARG A 53 14.56 -50.77 -24.65
N TYR A 54 14.01 -49.55 -24.76
CA TYR A 54 14.72 -48.45 -25.44
C TYR A 54 16.02 -48.11 -24.75
N ILE A 55 16.04 -47.97 -23.43
CA ILE A 55 17.24 -47.68 -22.66
C ILE A 55 18.21 -48.84 -22.72
N GLN A 56 17.77 -50.06 -22.55
CA GLN A 56 18.58 -51.27 -22.61
C GLN A 56 19.18 -51.55 -24.01
N SER A 57 18.53 -51.06 -25.05
CA SER A 57 19.05 -51.18 -26.43
C SER A 57 20.33 -50.37 -26.72
N LYS A 58 20.66 -49.41 -25.83
CA LYS A 58 21.85 -48.54 -26.00
C LYS A 58 23.02 -49.06 -25.17
N PRO A 59 24.11 -49.48 -25.78
CA PRO A 59 25.25 -50.10 -25.06
C PRO A 59 25.96 -49.14 -24.12
N GLU A 60 25.80 -47.82 -24.33
CA GLU A 60 26.37 -46.71 -23.53
C GLU A 60 25.57 -46.39 -22.30
N TRP A 61 24.35 -46.95 -22.14
CA TRP A 61 23.41 -46.64 -21.08
C TRP A 61 23.29 -47.81 -20.10
N GLU A 62 23.13 -47.47 -18.83
CA GLU A 62 22.77 -48.37 -17.74
C GLU A 62 21.33 -48.06 -17.29
N PHE A 63 20.47 -49.04 -17.35
CA PHE A 63 19.05 -48.87 -16.97
C PHE A 63 18.94 -48.78 -15.47
N GLU A 64 18.35 -47.70 -14.95
CA GLU A 64 18.10 -47.52 -13.54
C GLU A 64 16.63 -47.87 -13.19
N LYS A 65 15.67 -47.08 -13.67
CA LYS A 65 14.24 -47.23 -13.36
C LYS A 65 13.39 -46.47 -14.37
N VAL A 66 12.12 -46.87 -14.52
CA VAL A 66 11.09 -46.07 -15.17
C VAL A 66 10.18 -45.49 -14.07
N TYR A 67 10.12 -44.20 -13.96
CA TYR A 67 9.23 -43.46 -13.06
C TYR A 67 7.93 -43.13 -13.78
N THR A 68 6.83 -43.27 -13.07
CA THR A 68 5.50 -43.13 -13.67
C THR A 68 4.56 -42.32 -12.80
N ASP A 69 3.68 -41.55 -13.43
CA ASP A 69 2.57 -40.89 -12.78
C ASP A 69 1.27 -41.28 -13.50
N GLU A 70 0.37 -41.92 -12.79
CA GLU A 70 -0.95 -42.28 -13.29
C GLU A 70 -1.96 -41.16 -13.15
N GLY A 71 -2.74 -40.99 -14.19
CA GLY A 71 -4.07 -40.45 -14.29
C GLY A 71 -4.48 -39.33 -13.33
N ILE A 72 -4.04 -38.13 -13.50
CA ILE A 72 -4.54 -36.97 -12.75
C ILE A 72 -4.98 -35.89 -13.71
N SER A 73 -6.28 -35.46 -13.58
CA SER A 73 -6.86 -34.33 -14.30
C SER A 73 -6.02 -33.04 -14.18
N GLY A 74 -6.14 -32.15 -15.16
CA GLY A 74 -5.25 -31.01 -15.44
C GLY A 74 -4.94 -29.98 -14.34
N THR A 75 -5.49 -30.10 -13.11
CA THR A 75 -5.46 -28.99 -12.15
C THR A 75 -4.74 -29.24 -10.82
N ASN A 76 -4.30 -30.46 -10.49
CA ASN A 76 -3.73 -30.74 -9.17
C ASN A 76 -2.26 -31.22 -9.21
N THR A 77 -1.33 -30.31 -8.92
CA THR A 77 0.13 -30.57 -8.89
C THR A 77 0.60 -31.37 -7.66
N LYS A 78 -0.24 -31.62 -6.67
CA LYS A 78 0.13 -32.26 -5.40
C LYS A 78 0.37 -33.77 -5.45
N ARG A 79 0.06 -34.46 -6.56
CA ARG A 79 0.08 -35.91 -6.66
C ARG A 79 1.04 -36.52 -7.71
N ARG A 80 2.11 -35.80 -8.12
CA ARG A 80 3.15 -36.34 -9.02
C ARG A 80 4.27 -36.98 -8.19
N GLU A 81 3.97 -38.09 -7.53
CA GLU A 81 4.93 -38.75 -6.65
C GLU A 81 6.09 -39.36 -7.44
N GLY A 82 5.81 -40.02 -8.58
CA GLY A 82 6.84 -40.58 -9.45
C GLY A 82 7.79 -39.51 -10.02
N PHE A 83 7.25 -38.35 -10.45
CA PHE A 83 8.09 -37.25 -10.91
C PHE A 83 8.98 -36.68 -9.79
N LYS A 84 8.41 -36.50 -8.59
CA LYS A 84 9.17 -35.99 -7.44
C LYS A 84 10.28 -36.95 -7.02
N GLU A 85 9.99 -38.26 -6.99
CA GLU A 85 10.95 -39.31 -6.69
C GLU A 85 12.08 -39.29 -7.73
N MET A 86 11.75 -39.26 -9.03
CA MET A 86 12.75 -39.15 -10.12
C MET A 86 13.66 -37.94 -9.94
N ILE A 87 13.10 -36.75 -9.66
CA ILE A 87 13.89 -35.53 -9.45
C ILE A 87 14.78 -35.65 -8.20
N ALA A 88 14.27 -36.25 -7.11
CA ALA A 88 15.05 -36.46 -5.90
C ALA A 88 16.24 -37.42 -6.15
N ASP A 89 16.00 -38.52 -6.86
CA ASP A 89 17.04 -39.49 -7.21
C ASP A 89 18.07 -38.90 -8.20
N ALA A 90 17.63 -38.10 -9.16
CA ALA A 90 18.52 -37.38 -10.08
C ALA A 90 19.42 -36.39 -9.35
N LEU A 91 18.84 -35.57 -8.44
CA LEU A 91 19.61 -34.62 -7.63
C LEU A 91 20.50 -35.32 -6.60
N GLY A 92 20.12 -36.52 -6.17
CA GLY A 92 20.92 -37.40 -5.31
C GLY A 92 22.07 -38.10 -6.02
N GLY A 93 22.25 -37.82 -7.33
CA GLY A 93 23.34 -38.39 -8.14
C GLY A 93 23.16 -39.86 -8.52
N LYS A 94 21.94 -40.41 -8.52
CA LYS A 94 21.65 -41.76 -8.98
C LYS A 94 21.38 -41.85 -10.48
N ILE A 95 21.02 -40.72 -11.12
CA ILE A 95 20.60 -40.63 -12.51
C ILE A 95 21.46 -39.59 -13.22
N ASP A 96 22.02 -39.95 -14.40
CA ASP A 96 22.80 -39.06 -15.24
C ASP A 96 21.99 -38.52 -16.43
N LEU A 97 20.98 -39.30 -16.89
CA LEU A 97 20.11 -38.97 -18.02
C LEU A 97 18.65 -39.36 -17.75
N ILE A 98 17.73 -38.46 -17.98
CA ILE A 98 16.30 -38.71 -17.96
C ILE A 98 15.77 -38.73 -19.40
N VAL A 99 15.08 -39.83 -19.78
CA VAL A 99 14.45 -39.99 -21.10
C VAL A 99 12.93 -39.85 -20.94
N THR A 100 12.33 -38.99 -21.73
CA THR A 100 10.87 -38.80 -21.74
C THR A 100 10.37 -38.48 -23.16
N LYS A 101 9.09 -38.74 -23.42
CA LYS A 101 8.50 -38.63 -24.76
C LYS A 101 8.57 -37.23 -25.35
N SER A 102 8.29 -36.20 -24.52
CA SER A 102 8.28 -34.81 -24.98
C SER A 102 8.37 -33.84 -23.79
N VAL A 103 8.72 -32.61 -24.08
CA VAL A 103 8.72 -31.51 -23.11
C VAL A 103 7.36 -31.34 -22.43
N SER A 104 6.26 -31.48 -23.16
CA SER A 104 4.88 -31.38 -22.63
C SER A 104 4.50 -32.54 -21.69
N ARG A 105 5.17 -33.68 -21.79
CA ARG A 105 5.01 -34.81 -20.86
C ARG A 105 5.87 -34.69 -19.62
N PHE A 106 7.01 -34.01 -19.74
CA PHE A 106 7.93 -33.79 -18.62
C PHE A 106 7.31 -32.89 -17.54
N ALA A 107 6.71 -31.76 -17.92
CA ALA A 107 6.02 -30.92 -16.94
C ALA A 107 4.70 -30.33 -17.50
N ARG A 108 3.86 -29.76 -16.63
CA ARG A 108 2.50 -29.32 -16.98
C ARG A 108 2.43 -27.87 -17.46
N ASN A 109 3.31 -27.01 -16.96
CA ASN A 109 3.42 -25.64 -17.39
C ASN A 109 4.88 -25.32 -17.76
N THR A 110 5.05 -24.26 -18.49
CA THR A 110 6.35 -23.85 -19.02
C THR A 110 7.32 -23.44 -17.92
N VAL A 111 6.80 -22.82 -16.85
CA VAL A 111 7.59 -22.34 -15.70
C VAL A 111 8.19 -23.49 -14.91
N ASP A 112 7.35 -24.47 -14.53
CA ASP A 112 7.80 -25.65 -13.75
C ASP A 112 8.80 -26.49 -14.56
N SER A 113 8.55 -26.63 -15.88
CA SER A 113 9.46 -27.33 -16.79
C SER A 113 10.83 -26.66 -16.79
N LEU A 114 10.86 -25.35 -16.98
CA LEU A 114 12.09 -24.55 -17.07
C LEU A 114 12.90 -24.60 -15.77
N VAL A 115 12.26 -24.41 -14.63
CA VAL A 115 12.92 -24.45 -13.31
C VAL A 115 13.52 -25.83 -13.05
N THR A 116 12.78 -26.87 -13.37
CA THR A 116 13.23 -28.26 -13.17
C THR A 116 14.39 -28.61 -14.09
N ILE A 117 14.31 -28.29 -15.39
CA ILE A 117 15.40 -28.54 -16.36
C ILE A 117 16.68 -27.80 -15.96
N ARG A 118 16.56 -26.53 -15.56
CA ARG A 118 17.73 -25.76 -15.08
C ARG A 118 18.37 -26.39 -13.85
N LYS A 119 17.56 -26.77 -12.87
CA LYS A 119 18.03 -27.41 -11.64
C LYS A 119 18.75 -28.75 -11.93
N LEU A 120 18.20 -29.57 -12.84
CA LEU A 120 18.83 -30.79 -13.27
C LEU A 120 20.17 -30.52 -13.98
N LYS A 121 20.18 -29.55 -14.90
CA LYS A 121 21.38 -29.16 -15.64
C LYS A 121 22.50 -28.66 -14.72
N GLU A 122 22.18 -27.84 -13.72
CA GLU A 122 23.10 -27.35 -12.68
C GLU A 122 23.74 -28.50 -11.88
N ASN A 123 23.00 -29.61 -11.73
CA ASN A 123 23.49 -30.82 -11.04
C ASN A 123 24.07 -31.88 -11.98
N GLY A 124 24.32 -31.53 -13.25
CA GLY A 124 24.95 -32.44 -14.21
C GLY A 124 24.04 -33.54 -14.77
N VAL A 125 22.71 -33.44 -14.56
CA VAL A 125 21.73 -34.38 -15.08
C VAL A 125 21.13 -33.86 -16.39
N GLU A 126 21.25 -34.65 -17.45
CA GLU A 126 20.71 -34.32 -18.76
C GLU A 126 19.28 -34.84 -18.95
N CYS A 127 18.45 -34.15 -19.74
CA CYS A 127 17.16 -34.66 -20.20
C CYS A 127 17.18 -34.87 -21.71
N TYR A 128 16.61 -35.99 -22.17
CA TYR A 128 16.38 -36.26 -23.58
C TYR A 128 14.89 -36.30 -23.87
N PHE A 129 14.43 -35.42 -24.75
CA PHE A 129 13.07 -35.33 -25.26
C PHE A 129 12.98 -36.05 -26.61
N GLU A 130 12.40 -37.25 -26.59
CA GLU A 130 12.41 -38.16 -27.73
C GLU A 130 11.69 -37.55 -28.96
N LYS A 131 10.47 -36.99 -28.78
CA LYS A 131 9.67 -36.43 -29.87
C LYS A 131 10.37 -35.26 -30.56
N GLU A 132 11.00 -34.40 -29.77
CA GLU A 132 11.71 -33.21 -30.24
C GLU A 132 13.16 -33.55 -30.71
N GLY A 133 13.67 -34.71 -30.30
CA GLY A 133 15.06 -35.12 -30.61
C GLY A 133 16.10 -34.22 -29.98
N ILE A 134 15.85 -33.74 -28.76
CA ILE A 134 16.65 -32.69 -28.08
C ILE A 134 17.24 -33.24 -26.79
N TYR A 135 18.55 -33.04 -26.61
CA TYR A 135 19.27 -33.18 -25.35
C TYR A 135 19.46 -31.82 -24.71
N THR A 136 19.27 -31.71 -23.38
CA THR A 136 19.33 -30.42 -22.69
C THR A 136 20.74 -29.83 -22.58
N PHE A 137 21.78 -30.61 -22.86
CA PHE A 137 23.18 -30.15 -22.83
C PHE A 137 23.72 -29.75 -24.21
N ASP A 138 22.99 -30.00 -25.27
CA ASP A 138 23.41 -29.60 -26.64
C ASP A 138 22.92 -28.16 -26.97
N GLY A 139 23.37 -27.64 -28.13
CA GLY A 139 22.97 -26.29 -28.58
C GLY A 139 21.46 -26.15 -28.85
N LYS A 140 20.78 -27.24 -29.22
CA LYS A 140 19.32 -27.24 -29.39
C LYS A 140 18.60 -27.16 -28.02
N GLY A 141 19.21 -27.79 -27.00
CA GLY A 141 18.74 -27.71 -25.63
C GLY A 141 18.82 -26.28 -25.07
N GLU A 142 19.90 -25.55 -25.34
CA GLU A 142 20.01 -24.13 -24.97
C GLU A 142 18.94 -23.26 -25.63
N LEU A 143 18.70 -23.47 -26.92
CA LEU A 143 17.64 -22.76 -27.65
C LEU A 143 16.26 -23.08 -27.05
N LEU A 144 16.00 -24.36 -26.76
CA LEU A 144 14.76 -24.80 -26.11
C LEU A 144 14.55 -24.11 -24.76
N ILE A 145 15.57 -24.07 -23.89
CA ILE A 145 15.55 -23.42 -22.58
C ILE A 145 15.27 -21.91 -22.73
N THR A 146 15.85 -21.27 -23.75
CA THR A 146 15.65 -19.84 -24.03
C THR A 146 14.20 -19.56 -24.46
N ILE A 147 13.66 -20.36 -25.40
CA ILE A 147 12.28 -20.22 -25.85
C ILE A 147 11.31 -20.48 -24.69
N MET A 148 11.53 -21.53 -23.90
CA MET A 148 10.72 -21.83 -22.72
C MET A 148 10.78 -20.71 -21.68
N SER A 149 11.94 -20.06 -21.51
CA SER A 149 12.08 -18.91 -20.61
C SER A 149 11.17 -17.74 -21.04
N SER A 150 11.19 -17.43 -22.34
CA SER A 150 10.36 -16.36 -22.90
C SER A 150 8.86 -16.69 -22.80
N LEU A 151 8.47 -17.92 -23.08
CA LEU A 151 7.08 -18.37 -22.93
C LEU A 151 6.62 -18.35 -21.47
N ALA A 152 7.47 -18.78 -20.54
CA ALA A 152 7.18 -18.77 -19.10
C ALA A 152 6.99 -17.32 -18.57
N GLN A 153 7.78 -16.39 -19.05
CA GLN A 153 7.64 -14.97 -18.73
C GLN A 153 6.32 -14.41 -19.27
N GLU A 154 5.97 -14.72 -20.51
CA GLU A 154 4.71 -14.24 -21.12
C GLU A 154 3.48 -14.88 -20.47
N GLU A 155 3.52 -16.17 -20.11
CA GLU A 155 2.46 -16.83 -19.34
C GLU A 155 2.26 -16.17 -17.97
N SER A 156 3.36 -15.90 -17.25
CA SER A 156 3.32 -15.22 -15.95
C SER A 156 2.79 -13.79 -16.07
N ARG A 157 3.14 -13.08 -17.15
CA ARG A 157 2.63 -11.74 -17.44
C ARG A 157 1.13 -11.78 -17.72
N SER A 158 0.67 -12.68 -18.59
CA SER A 158 -0.75 -12.83 -18.94
C SER A 158 -1.61 -13.17 -17.72
N ILE A 159 -1.14 -14.09 -16.85
CA ILE A 159 -1.81 -14.41 -15.59
C ILE A 159 -1.92 -13.16 -14.69
N SER A 160 -0.84 -12.40 -14.55
CA SER A 160 -0.82 -11.18 -13.74
C SER A 160 -1.78 -10.11 -14.28
N GLU A 161 -1.79 -9.91 -15.60
CA GLU A 161 -2.71 -8.96 -16.27
C GLU A 161 -4.17 -9.38 -16.10
N ASN A 162 -4.49 -10.66 -16.25
CA ASN A 162 -5.84 -11.19 -16.06
C ASN A 162 -6.33 -11.03 -14.60
N ILE A 163 -5.47 -11.31 -13.61
CA ILE A 163 -5.78 -11.09 -12.20
C ILE A 163 -6.03 -9.60 -11.94
N THR A 164 -5.16 -8.74 -12.45
CA THR A 164 -5.28 -7.28 -12.29
C THR A 164 -6.56 -6.76 -12.94
N TRP A 165 -6.90 -7.24 -14.14
CA TRP A 165 -8.15 -6.89 -14.82
C TRP A 165 -9.37 -7.35 -14.01
N GLY A 166 -9.38 -8.60 -13.53
CA GLY A 166 -10.45 -9.13 -12.69
C GLY A 166 -10.64 -8.35 -11.39
N GLN A 167 -9.53 -7.95 -10.74
CA GLN A 167 -9.57 -7.10 -9.54
C GLN A 167 -10.13 -5.71 -9.85
N ARG A 168 -9.69 -5.06 -10.93
CA ARG A 168 -10.19 -3.73 -11.34
C ARG A 168 -11.68 -3.78 -11.66
N LYS A 169 -12.14 -4.82 -12.35
CA LYS A 169 -13.58 -5.03 -12.61
C LYS A 169 -14.35 -5.20 -11.31
N SER A 170 -13.85 -6.01 -10.37
CA SER A 170 -14.46 -6.18 -9.05
C SER A 170 -14.52 -4.87 -8.27
N PHE A 171 -13.49 -4.01 -8.37
CA PHE A 171 -13.46 -2.69 -7.75
C PHE A 171 -14.45 -1.73 -8.40
N ALA A 172 -14.55 -1.73 -9.72
CA ALA A 172 -15.54 -0.93 -10.46
C ALA A 172 -16.98 -1.33 -10.11
N ASP A 173 -17.22 -2.63 -9.84
CA ASP A 173 -18.50 -3.16 -9.35
C ASP A 173 -18.76 -2.85 -7.86
N GLY A 174 -17.85 -2.13 -7.17
CA GLY A 174 -17.97 -1.80 -5.76
C GLY A 174 -17.85 -2.99 -4.80
N LYS A 175 -17.31 -4.12 -5.27
CA LYS A 175 -17.12 -5.31 -4.42
C LYS A 175 -15.92 -5.12 -3.50
N ILE A 176 -16.18 -5.09 -2.20
CA ILE A 176 -15.15 -4.94 -1.18
C ILE A 176 -14.70 -6.29 -0.65
N HIS A 177 -13.38 -6.40 -0.43
CA HIS A 177 -12.78 -7.54 0.25
C HIS A 177 -12.07 -7.07 1.51
N LEU A 178 -12.44 -7.64 2.67
CA LEU A 178 -11.80 -7.38 3.95
C LEU A 178 -10.98 -8.58 4.39
N ALA A 179 -9.75 -8.32 4.83
CA ALA A 179 -8.93 -9.32 5.49
C ALA A 179 -9.28 -9.35 6.98
N TYR A 180 -10.29 -10.11 7.37
CA TYR A 180 -10.86 -10.12 8.71
C TYR A 180 -9.88 -10.56 9.82
N LYS A 181 -8.83 -11.31 9.51
CA LYS A 181 -7.95 -11.97 10.50
C LYS A 181 -7.35 -11.02 11.56
N HIS A 182 -7.12 -9.76 11.21
CA HIS A 182 -6.54 -8.75 12.11
C HIS A 182 -7.26 -7.40 11.96
N PHE A 183 -8.51 -7.44 11.53
CA PHE A 183 -9.32 -6.25 11.32
C PHE A 183 -10.33 -6.12 12.46
N LEU A 184 -9.96 -5.34 13.47
CA LEU A 184 -10.73 -5.17 14.70
C LEU A 184 -12.13 -4.58 14.41
N GLY A 185 -13.15 -5.13 15.03
CA GLY A 185 -14.52 -4.65 14.97
C GLY A 185 -15.38 -5.26 13.86
N TYR A 186 -14.79 -6.02 12.93
CA TYR A 186 -15.55 -6.67 11.85
C TYR A 186 -15.24 -8.15 11.69
N LYS A 187 -16.28 -8.92 11.39
CA LYS A 187 -16.20 -10.31 10.95
C LYS A 187 -16.93 -10.50 9.62
N LYS A 188 -16.67 -11.63 8.95
CA LYS A 188 -17.42 -12.01 7.76
C LYS A 188 -18.82 -12.44 8.17
N GLY A 189 -19.84 -11.71 7.74
CA GLY A 189 -21.24 -12.04 7.95
C GLY A 189 -21.73 -13.16 7.03
N GLU A 190 -22.95 -13.64 7.28
CA GLU A 190 -23.57 -14.76 6.56
C GLU A 190 -23.69 -14.52 5.04
N ASN A 191 -23.94 -13.28 4.63
CA ASN A 191 -24.04 -12.87 3.22
C ASN A 191 -22.68 -12.49 2.61
N GLY A 192 -21.55 -12.83 3.27
CA GLY A 192 -20.22 -12.45 2.83
C GLY A 192 -19.87 -10.96 3.02
N ARG A 193 -20.81 -10.14 3.50
CA ARG A 193 -20.59 -8.72 3.83
C ARG A 193 -20.01 -8.58 5.23
N PRO A 194 -19.31 -7.47 5.53
CA PRO A 194 -18.81 -7.20 6.87
C PRO A 194 -19.95 -7.07 7.87
N ALA A 195 -19.83 -7.74 9.01
CA ALA A 195 -20.72 -7.61 10.16
C ALA A 195 -19.93 -7.13 11.37
N ILE A 196 -20.53 -6.24 12.17
CA ILE A 196 -19.90 -5.66 13.36
C ILE A 196 -19.81 -6.72 14.47
N VAL A 197 -18.66 -6.74 15.15
CA VAL A 197 -18.43 -7.44 16.42
C VAL A 197 -18.44 -6.39 17.51
N GLU A 198 -19.51 -6.33 18.29
CA GLU A 198 -19.80 -5.17 19.17
C GLU A 198 -18.74 -4.98 20.27
N GLU A 199 -18.20 -6.05 20.81
CA GLU A 199 -17.12 -6.00 21.81
C GLU A 199 -15.85 -5.34 21.25
N GLU A 200 -15.45 -5.72 20.05
CA GLU A 200 -14.32 -5.13 19.36
C GLU A 200 -14.61 -3.70 18.86
N ALA A 201 -15.84 -3.45 18.42
CA ALA A 201 -16.29 -2.13 17.97
C ALA A 201 -16.26 -1.13 19.13
N ALA A 202 -16.57 -1.55 20.36
CA ALA A 202 -16.44 -0.72 21.55
C ALA A 202 -14.99 -0.24 21.76
N VAL A 203 -14.00 -1.11 21.50
CA VAL A 203 -12.57 -0.74 21.57
C VAL A 203 -12.22 0.27 20.47
N VAL A 204 -12.73 0.09 19.26
CA VAL A 204 -12.53 1.05 18.17
C VAL A 204 -13.09 2.43 18.55
N ARG A 205 -14.34 2.49 19.02
CA ARG A 205 -14.97 3.75 19.49
C ARG A 205 -14.18 4.40 20.63
N LEU A 206 -13.66 3.60 21.57
CA LEU A 206 -12.81 4.08 22.65
C LEU A 206 -11.52 4.74 22.10
N ILE A 207 -10.86 4.14 21.12
CA ILE A 207 -9.64 4.68 20.48
C ILE A 207 -9.95 6.05 19.85
N TYR A 208 -11.07 6.18 19.13
CA TYR A 208 -11.49 7.44 18.50
C TYR A 208 -11.78 8.52 19.54
N ARG A 209 -12.52 8.20 20.59
CA ARG A 209 -12.80 9.12 21.71
C ARG A 209 -11.52 9.60 22.38
N LEU A 210 -10.63 8.70 22.78
CA LEU A 210 -9.37 9.05 23.42
C LEU A 210 -8.50 9.97 22.56
N PHE A 211 -8.55 9.79 21.23
CA PHE A 211 -7.81 10.66 20.30
C PHE A 211 -8.41 12.07 20.25
N LEU A 212 -9.73 12.20 20.19
CA LEU A 212 -10.44 13.49 20.24
C LEU A 212 -10.30 14.17 21.60
N ASP A 213 -10.21 13.41 22.70
CA ASP A 213 -9.88 13.90 24.04
C ASP A 213 -8.39 14.27 24.21
N GLY A 214 -7.65 14.39 23.11
CA GLY A 214 -6.31 14.94 23.06
C GLY A 214 -5.17 13.97 23.34
N LYS A 215 -5.42 12.67 23.58
CA LYS A 215 -4.32 11.70 23.76
C LYS A 215 -3.51 11.52 22.48
N THR A 216 -2.20 11.29 22.66
CA THR A 216 -1.33 10.85 21.56
C THR A 216 -1.53 9.37 21.29
N GLN A 217 -1.12 8.89 20.10
CA GLN A 217 -1.16 7.46 19.78
C GLN A 217 -0.41 6.62 20.83
N ALA A 218 0.73 7.11 21.32
CA ALA A 218 1.46 6.44 22.41
C ALA A 218 0.69 6.43 23.74
N GLY A 219 -0.04 7.50 24.04
CA GLY A 219 -0.91 7.59 25.21
C GLY A 219 -2.10 6.63 25.12
N ILE A 220 -2.66 6.46 23.92
CA ILE A 220 -3.74 5.49 23.65
C ILE A 220 -3.22 4.07 23.82
N CYS A 221 -2.03 3.74 23.25
CA CYS A 221 -1.43 2.42 23.43
C CYS A 221 -1.31 2.05 24.92
N ARG A 222 -0.72 2.92 25.74
CA ARG A 222 -0.58 2.68 27.19
C ARG A 222 -1.93 2.50 27.88
N TYR A 223 -2.91 3.34 27.54
CA TYR A 223 -4.25 3.27 28.13
C TYR A 223 -4.94 1.92 27.85
N LEU A 224 -4.78 1.39 26.61
CA LEU A 224 -5.33 0.09 26.23
C LEU A 224 -4.57 -1.06 26.91
N GLU A 225 -3.25 -0.94 27.05
CA GLU A 225 -2.39 -1.87 27.78
C GLU A 225 -2.73 -1.91 29.28
N ASP A 226 -2.94 -0.75 29.92
CA ASP A 226 -3.35 -0.62 31.32
C ASP A 226 -4.71 -1.29 31.59
N LEU A 227 -5.61 -1.28 30.59
CA LEU A 227 -6.89 -1.98 30.64
C LEU A 227 -6.81 -3.45 30.22
N SER A 228 -5.61 -3.96 29.92
CA SER A 228 -5.38 -5.35 29.45
C SER A 228 -6.19 -5.70 28.18
N ILE A 229 -6.48 -4.72 27.32
CA ILE A 229 -7.18 -4.93 26.05
C ILE A 229 -6.17 -5.43 25.01
N PRO A 230 -6.35 -6.64 24.43
CA PRO A 230 -5.41 -7.18 23.45
C PRO A 230 -5.47 -6.41 22.12
N SER A 231 -4.32 -6.33 21.46
CA SER A 231 -4.24 -5.74 20.11
C SER A 231 -4.92 -6.64 19.06
N PRO A 232 -5.21 -6.16 17.83
CA PRO A 232 -5.84 -6.96 16.76
C PRO A 232 -5.08 -8.25 16.40
N SER A 233 -3.80 -8.32 16.74
CA SER A 233 -2.96 -9.53 16.58
C SER A 233 -2.93 -10.45 17.80
N GLY A 234 -3.73 -10.18 18.83
CA GLY A 234 -3.80 -10.93 20.08
C GLY A 234 -2.62 -10.69 21.03
N LYS A 235 -1.81 -9.64 20.80
CA LYS A 235 -0.66 -9.30 21.66
C LYS A 235 -1.11 -8.33 22.76
N GLU A 236 -0.48 -8.43 23.93
CA GLU A 236 -0.69 -7.50 25.05
C GLU A 236 -0.23 -6.08 24.73
N LYS A 237 0.85 -5.94 23.94
CA LYS A 237 1.38 -4.63 23.57
C LYS A 237 0.75 -4.08 22.30
N TRP A 238 0.39 -2.81 22.36
CA TRP A 238 -0.12 -2.03 21.25
C TRP A 238 0.99 -1.25 20.54
N SER A 239 0.94 -1.13 19.21
CA SER A 239 1.84 -0.28 18.45
C SER A 239 1.16 1.03 18.03
N LYS A 240 1.93 2.12 17.98
CA LYS A 240 1.47 3.40 17.45
C LYS A 240 0.93 3.28 16.02
N THR A 241 1.58 2.43 15.22
CA THR A 241 1.20 2.16 13.83
C THR A 241 -0.19 1.52 13.75
N THR A 242 -0.50 0.57 14.65
CA THR A 242 -1.82 -0.06 14.71
C THR A 242 -2.90 0.96 15.08
N VAL A 243 -2.65 1.78 16.11
CA VAL A 243 -3.59 2.85 16.51
C VAL A 243 -3.79 3.85 15.37
N THR A 244 -2.71 4.28 14.71
CA THR A 244 -2.80 5.18 13.54
C THR A 244 -3.59 4.54 12.40
N SER A 245 -3.35 3.26 12.09
CA SER A 245 -4.08 2.53 11.06
C SER A 245 -5.58 2.45 11.36
N ILE A 246 -5.96 2.23 12.63
CA ILE A 246 -7.37 2.24 13.04
C ILE A 246 -7.99 3.63 12.85
N LEU A 247 -7.33 4.68 13.32
CA LEU A 247 -7.84 6.06 13.27
C LEU A 247 -7.96 6.62 11.84
N THR A 248 -7.15 6.13 10.89
CA THR A 248 -7.12 6.65 9.51
C THR A 248 -7.82 5.76 8.48
N ASN A 249 -8.37 4.61 8.90
CA ASN A 249 -9.00 3.68 7.98
C ASN A 249 -10.47 4.07 7.73
N GLU A 250 -10.78 4.46 6.50
CA GLU A 250 -12.13 4.86 6.07
C GLU A 250 -13.19 3.76 6.23
N LYS A 251 -12.76 2.51 6.35
CA LYS A 251 -13.68 1.39 6.53
C LYS A 251 -14.44 1.46 7.86
N TYR A 252 -13.90 2.11 8.87
CA TYR A 252 -14.61 2.29 10.14
C TYR A 252 -15.82 3.23 10.05
N LYS A 253 -15.86 4.13 9.06
CA LYS A 253 -17.06 4.94 8.78
C LYS A 253 -18.01 4.32 7.75
N GLY A 254 -17.76 3.06 7.34
CA GLY A 254 -18.61 2.33 6.40
C GLY A 254 -18.23 2.48 4.93
N ASP A 255 -17.19 3.21 4.60
CA ASP A 255 -16.71 3.44 3.23
C ASP A 255 -15.55 2.50 2.89
N ALA A 256 -15.17 2.44 1.62
CA ALA A 256 -13.99 1.69 1.20
C ALA A 256 -13.26 2.39 0.06
N LEU A 257 -11.98 2.68 0.26
CA LEU A 257 -11.06 3.09 -0.82
C LEU A 257 -10.33 1.86 -1.33
N LEU A 258 -10.58 1.52 -2.59
CA LEU A 258 -10.02 0.35 -3.27
C LEU A 258 -8.85 0.77 -4.15
N GLN A 259 -7.96 -0.18 -4.45
CA GLN A 259 -6.74 0.03 -5.24
C GLN A 259 -5.77 1.04 -4.62
N LYS A 260 -5.59 0.97 -3.29
CA LYS A 260 -4.59 1.76 -2.54
C LYS A 260 -3.14 1.42 -2.93
N SER A 261 -2.91 0.26 -3.52
CA SER A 261 -1.61 -0.19 -4.01
C SER A 261 -1.78 -1.00 -5.28
N PHE A 262 -0.72 -1.12 -6.07
CA PHE A 262 -0.68 -1.93 -7.28
C PHE A 262 0.68 -2.58 -7.45
N THR A 263 0.73 -3.65 -8.26
CA THR A 263 1.98 -4.36 -8.58
C THR A 263 2.68 -3.65 -9.72
N VAL A 264 3.91 -3.19 -9.49
CA VAL A 264 4.75 -2.52 -10.49
C VAL A 264 5.52 -3.53 -11.33
N ASP A 265 6.01 -4.59 -10.68
CA ASP A 265 6.78 -5.65 -11.31
C ASP A 265 6.12 -7.00 -10.99
N PHE A 266 5.61 -7.64 -12.05
CA PHE A 266 4.94 -8.93 -11.94
C PHE A 266 5.90 -10.09 -11.68
N LEU A 267 7.19 -9.98 -12.07
CA LEU A 267 8.20 -11.00 -11.84
C LEU A 267 8.65 -11.02 -10.38
N GLN A 268 8.97 -9.85 -9.83
CA GLN A 268 9.40 -9.70 -8.43
C GLN A 268 8.23 -9.56 -7.47
N LYS A 269 6.98 -9.46 -7.97
CA LYS A 269 5.76 -9.18 -7.18
C LYS A 269 5.88 -7.91 -6.32
N LYS A 270 6.65 -6.93 -6.80
CA LYS A 270 6.88 -5.68 -6.09
C LYS A 270 5.63 -4.80 -6.17
N THR A 271 5.07 -4.48 -4.99
CA THR A 271 3.92 -3.57 -4.87
C THR A 271 4.36 -2.17 -4.49
N LYS A 272 3.62 -1.17 -4.96
CA LYS A 272 3.80 0.25 -4.64
C LYS A 272 2.45 0.82 -4.16
N PRO A 273 2.44 1.79 -3.20
CA PRO A 273 1.26 2.61 -2.94
C PRO A 273 0.84 3.34 -4.22
N ASN A 274 -0.46 3.44 -4.43
CA ASN A 274 -1.02 4.18 -5.57
C ASN A 274 -1.08 5.67 -5.21
N GLU A 275 -0.26 6.46 -5.86
CA GLU A 275 -0.19 7.92 -5.70
C GLU A 275 -0.91 8.67 -6.82
N GLY A 276 -1.69 7.95 -7.64
CA GLY A 276 -2.47 8.48 -8.77
C GLY A 276 -2.11 7.84 -10.11
N GLU A 277 -1.17 6.86 -10.14
CA GLU A 277 -0.74 6.21 -11.38
C GLU A 277 -1.80 5.28 -11.98
N VAL A 278 -2.67 4.75 -11.13
CA VAL A 278 -3.79 3.91 -11.56
C VAL A 278 -5.10 4.38 -10.91
N PRO A 279 -6.27 4.16 -11.55
CA PRO A 279 -7.55 4.57 -10.98
C PRO A 279 -7.77 4.00 -9.58
N GLN A 280 -8.32 4.81 -8.67
CA GLN A 280 -8.80 4.38 -7.36
C GLN A 280 -10.33 4.42 -7.36
N TYR A 281 -10.95 3.53 -6.60
CA TYR A 281 -12.40 3.44 -6.49
C TYR A 281 -12.81 3.70 -5.05
N TYR A 282 -13.67 4.68 -4.84
CA TYR A 282 -14.22 5.01 -3.52
C TYR A 282 -15.67 4.57 -3.47
N VAL A 283 -16.00 3.71 -2.52
CA VAL A 283 -17.34 3.14 -2.33
C VAL A 283 -17.89 3.67 -1.01
N GLU A 284 -18.91 4.51 -1.08
CA GLU A 284 -19.58 5.08 0.08
C GLU A 284 -20.64 4.11 0.62
N GLY A 285 -20.78 4.03 1.94
CA GLY A 285 -21.80 3.21 2.60
C GLY A 285 -21.76 1.73 2.25
N SER A 286 -20.57 1.20 1.99
CA SER A 286 -20.37 -0.17 1.51
C SER A 286 -20.70 -1.24 2.56
N HIS A 287 -20.68 -0.87 3.85
CA HIS A 287 -20.94 -1.77 4.99
C HIS A 287 -21.36 -0.93 6.23
N PRO A 288 -21.89 -1.59 7.27
CA PRO A 288 -22.27 -0.89 8.51
C PRO A 288 -21.09 -0.15 9.15
N ALA A 289 -21.27 1.10 9.49
CA ALA A 289 -20.25 1.93 10.13
C ALA A 289 -20.14 1.63 11.64
N ILE A 290 -18.91 1.54 12.17
CA ILE A 290 -18.63 1.50 13.61
C ILE A 290 -18.51 2.92 14.17
N ILE A 291 -17.95 3.82 13.37
CA ILE A 291 -17.73 5.24 13.71
C ILE A 291 -18.63 6.08 12.82
N GLU A 292 -19.32 7.04 13.40
CA GLU A 292 -20.11 8.00 12.63
C GLU A 292 -19.22 8.78 11.64
N PRO A 293 -19.67 9.01 10.40
CA PRO A 293 -18.86 9.71 9.38
C PRO A 293 -18.31 11.06 9.87
N ASP A 294 -19.12 11.84 10.60
CA ASP A 294 -18.71 13.14 11.15
C ASP A 294 -17.57 12.99 12.17
N GLU A 295 -17.64 11.97 13.03
CA GLU A 295 -16.60 11.69 14.03
C GLU A 295 -15.28 11.27 13.35
N TRP A 296 -15.36 10.43 12.32
CA TRP A 296 -14.20 10.05 11.53
C TRP A 296 -13.56 11.27 10.85
N ASP A 297 -14.38 12.15 10.25
CA ASP A 297 -13.89 13.37 9.58
C ASP A 297 -13.21 14.33 10.59
N HIS A 298 -13.72 14.47 11.82
CA HIS A 298 -13.07 15.23 12.89
C HIS A 298 -11.70 14.65 13.27
N VAL A 299 -11.59 13.33 13.34
CA VAL A 299 -10.33 12.67 13.63
C VAL A 299 -9.32 12.94 12.50
N GLN A 300 -9.73 12.89 11.21
CA GLN A 300 -8.83 13.22 10.10
C GLN A 300 -8.36 14.69 10.14
N ALA A 301 -9.27 15.62 10.43
CA ALA A 301 -8.94 17.04 10.58
C ALA A 301 -7.92 17.26 11.73
N GLU A 302 -8.11 16.59 12.85
CA GLU A 302 -7.18 16.67 13.98
C GLU A 302 -5.83 16.01 13.68
N PHE A 303 -5.81 14.92 12.88
CA PHE A 303 -4.56 14.33 12.39
C PHE A 303 -3.76 15.30 11.52
N ALA A 304 -4.42 15.95 10.57
CA ALA A 304 -3.80 16.95 9.70
C ALA A 304 -3.21 18.09 10.53
N ARG A 305 -3.98 18.63 11.48
CA ARG A 305 -3.53 19.69 12.40
C ARG A 305 -2.31 19.27 13.22
N ARG A 306 -2.33 18.06 13.82
CA ARG A 306 -1.19 17.56 14.63
C ARG A 306 0.06 17.33 13.78
N LYS A 307 -0.10 16.90 12.53
CA LYS A 307 1.00 16.71 11.58
C LYS A 307 1.67 18.04 11.23
N GLU A 308 0.89 19.09 10.98
CA GLU A 308 1.41 20.44 10.71
C GLU A 308 2.15 21.03 11.92
N LEU A 309 1.64 20.80 13.13
CA LEU A 309 2.26 21.26 14.36
C LEU A 309 3.56 20.52 14.72
N GLY A 310 3.74 19.28 14.22
CA GLY A 310 4.92 18.49 14.47
C GLY A 310 5.24 18.34 15.97
N ASN A 311 6.46 18.72 16.37
CA ASN A 311 6.92 18.62 17.77
C ASN A 311 6.27 19.63 18.73
N ALA A 312 5.51 20.61 18.24
CA ALA A 312 4.81 21.57 19.10
C ALA A 312 3.62 20.92 19.87
N TYR A 313 3.12 19.77 19.40
CA TYR A 313 2.04 19.05 20.06
C TYR A 313 2.57 18.10 21.15
N SER A 314 2.30 18.39 22.43
CA SER A 314 2.77 17.57 23.56
C SER A 314 1.83 16.41 23.93
N GLY A 315 0.55 16.47 23.55
CA GLY A 315 -0.47 15.47 23.86
C GLY A 315 -0.80 15.27 25.35
N LYS A 316 -0.43 16.22 26.21
CA LYS A 316 -0.72 16.16 27.65
C LYS A 316 -2.17 16.56 27.96
N SER A 317 -2.77 17.41 27.13
CA SER A 317 -4.13 17.91 27.28
C SER A 317 -4.66 18.38 25.93
N VAL A 318 -5.97 18.47 25.75
CA VAL A 318 -6.65 19.06 24.60
C VAL A 318 -6.27 20.52 24.35
N LEU A 319 -5.79 21.23 25.39
CA LEU A 319 -5.30 22.60 25.28
C LEU A 319 -3.92 22.71 24.62
N SER A 320 -3.19 21.60 24.50
CA SER A 320 -1.84 21.58 23.91
C SER A 320 -1.85 22.07 22.46
N ALA A 321 -0.93 23.03 22.15
CA ALA A 321 -0.81 23.67 20.85
C ALA A 321 -2.09 24.33 20.31
N LYS A 322 -3.02 24.72 21.21
CA LYS A 322 -4.18 25.55 20.90
C LYS A 322 -4.14 26.90 21.60
N LEU A 323 -3.44 27.01 22.74
CA LEU A 323 -3.25 28.28 23.41
C LEU A 323 -2.05 29.01 22.79
N VAL A 324 -2.28 30.20 22.26
CA VAL A 324 -1.29 31.03 21.54
C VAL A 324 -1.10 32.36 22.27
N CYS A 325 0.13 32.81 22.36
CA CYS A 325 0.48 34.09 22.96
C CYS A 325 0.22 35.23 21.96
N GLU A 326 -0.51 36.26 22.34
CA GLU A 326 -0.66 37.49 21.52
C GLU A 326 0.68 38.19 21.29
N ASP A 327 1.50 38.25 22.32
CA ASP A 327 2.73 39.05 22.34
C ASP A 327 3.80 38.51 21.39
N CYS A 328 4.09 37.20 21.42
CA CYS A 328 5.17 36.59 20.68
C CYS A 328 4.72 35.49 19.69
N GLY A 329 3.42 35.22 19.55
CA GLY A 329 2.90 34.18 18.68
C GLY A 329 3.22 32.75 19.12
N GLY A 330 3.97 32.55 20.21
CA GLY A 330 4.39 31.25 20.70
C GLY A 330 3.25 30.48 21.38
N PHE A 331 3.38 29.13 21.37
CA PHE A 331 2.41 28.29 22.09
C PHE A 331 2.63 28.30 23.60
N PHE A 332 1.54 28.10 24.33
CA PHE A 332 1.58 27.85 25.77
C PHE A 332 1.89 26.37 26.03
N GLY A 333 2.78 26.11 26.99
CA GLY A 333 3.09 24.80 27.51
C GLY A 333 2.56 24.60 28.92
N SER A 334 2.13 23.39 29.25
CA SER A 334 1.69 23.02 30.62
C SER A 334 2.88 22.99 31.57
N LYS A 335 2.71 23.59 32.75
CA LYS A 335 3.64 23.57 33.89
C LYS A 335 2.89 23.10 35.12
N VAL A 336 3.54 22.33 35.96
CA VAL A 336 2.97 21.92 37.25
C VAL A 336 3.58 22.80 38.33
N TRP A 337 2.73 23.57 39.00
CA TRP A 337 3.11 24.36 40.16
C TRP A 337 2.76 23.59 41.43
N HIS A 338 3.55 23.74 42.48
CA HIS A 338 3.37 23.06 43.76
C HIS A 338 3.31 21.52 43.60
N SER A 339 4.26 20.96 42.84
CA SER A 339 4.24 19.53 42.47
C SER A 339 4.26 18.57 43.66
N THR A 340 4.72 19.04 44.84
CA THR A 340 4.96 18.25 46.07
C THR A 340 3.97 18.56 47.19
N ASP A 341 3.07 19.51 47.02
CA ASP A 341 2.15 19.92 48.08
C ASP A 341 0.65 19.85 47.68
N ARG A 342 -0.27 20.14 48.62
CA ARG A 342 -1.72 20.09 48.44
C ARG A 342 -2.24 21.16 47.44
N TYR A 343 -1.44 22.14 47.07
CA TYR A 343 -1.77 23.21 46.13
C TYR A 343 -1.32 22.90 44.72
N ARG A 344 -0.97 21.66 44.43
CA ARG A 344 -0.56 21.17 43.10
C ARG A 344 -1.62 21.53 42.04
N ARG A 345 -1.22 22.34 41.07
CA ARG A 345 -2.06 22.72 39.93
C ARG A 345 -1.30 22.77 38.63
N THR A 346 -2.01 22.53 37.52
CA THR A 346 -1.47 22.68 36.19
C THR A 346 -1.79 24.08 35.66
N VAL A 347 -0.76 24.82 35.29
CA VAL A 347 -0.87 26.14 34.66
C VAL A 347 -0.30 26.11 33.26
N TRP A 348 -0.80 27.00 32.43
CA TRP A 348 -0.32 27.19 31.07
C TRP A 348 0.49 28.48 31.00
N GLN A 349 1.72 28.37 30.43
CA GLN A 349 2.67 29.46 30.33
C GLN A 349 3.24 29.50 28.91
N CYS A 350 3.41 30.72 28.37
CA CYS A 350 4.07 30.90 27.07
C CYS A 350 5.46 30.23 27.09
N ASN A 351 5.73 29.39 26.09
CA ASN A 351 7.00 28.67 25.98
C ASN A 351 8.19 29.59 25.71
N ASN A 352 7.93 30.80 25.20
CA ASN A 352 8.95 31.84 24.93
C ASN A 352 9.11 32.83 26.09
N LYS A 353 8.44 32.63 27.24
CA LYS A 353 8.45 33.58 28.35
C LYS A 353 9.83 33.93 28.88
N PHE A 354 10.77 33.03 28.75
CA PHE A 354 12.16 33.16 29.20
C PHE A 354 13.18 32.85 28.08
N LYS A 355 12.74 32.85 26.82
CA LYS A 355 13.61 32.64 25.66
C LYS A 355 13.83 33.96 24.92
N GLY A 356 15.07 34.31 24.67
CA GLY A 356 15.43 35.55 23.96
C GLY A 356 15.71 36.72 24.91
N GLY A 357 16.05 37.90 24.35
CA GLY A 357 16.44 39.08 25.10
C GLY A 357 15.27 39.78 25.81
N GLU A 358 14.08 39.76 25.27
CA GLU A 358 12.88 40.36 25.86
C GLU A 358 11.96 39.32 26.47
N ARG A 359 11.56 39.53 27.72
CA ARG A 359 10.64 38.63 28.43
C ARG A 359 9.22 38.84 27.94
N CYS A 360 8.56 37.76 27.48
CA CYS A 360 7.15 37.80 27.15
C CYS A 360 6.29 38.14 28.39
N LEU A 361 5.45 39.17 28.30
CA LEU A 361 4.67 39.70 29.42
C LEU A 361 3.31 39.03 29.58
N THR A 362 2.89 38.20 28.64
CA THR A 362 1.58 37.50 28.71
C THR A 362 1.47 36.66 29.99
N PRO A 363 0.35 36.76 30.73
CA PRO A 363 0.16 36.07 31.99
C PRO A 363 0.10 34.56 31.82
N THR A 364 0.31 33.81 32.89
CA THR A 364 -0.02 32.39 32.98
C THR A 364 -1.51 32.23 33.23
N VAL A 365 -2.11 31.22 32.62
CA VAL A 365 -3.52 30.89 32.81
C VAL A 365 -3.64 29.46 33.35
N ASP A 366 -4.58 29.21 34.22
CA ASP A 366 -4.89 27.84 34.68
C ASP A 366 -5.90 27.16 33.76
N THR A 367 -6.02 25.84 33.92
CA THR A 367 -6.90 25.03 33.08
C THR A 367 -8.37 25.40 33.29
N GLU A 368 -8.76 25.63 34.53
CA GLU A 368 -10.14 25.92 34.89
C GLU A 368 -10.62 27.26 34.34
N THR A 369 -9.76 28.29 34.38
CA THR A 369 -10.05 29.59 33.77
C THR A 369 -10.26 29.46 32.25
N VAL A 370 -9.39 28.74 31.54
CA VAL A 370 -9.57 28.50 30.09
C VAL A 370 -10.91 27.79 29.81
N GLN A 371 -11.22 26.77 30.59
CA GLN A 371 -12.46 26.01 30.45
C GLN A 371 -13.71 26.88 30.70
N ARG A 372 -13.72 27.66 31.77
CA ARG A 372 -14.81 28.57 32.11
C ARG A 372 -15.03 29.65 31.06
N LEU A 373 -13.94 30.27 30.60
CA LEU A 373 -14.00 31.29 29.53
C LEU A 373 -14.44 30.70 28.20
N PHE A 374 -14.04 29.45 27.87
CA PHE A 374 -14.53 28.77 26.68
C PHE A 374 -16.06 28.55 26.74
N ILE A 375 -16.61 28.13 27.88
CA ILE A 375 -18.06 27.97 28.05
C ILE A 375 -18.76 29.30 27.78
N LYS A 376 -18.25 30.43 28.33
CA LYS A 376 -18.79 31.77 28.05
C LYS A 376 -18.74 32.09 26.53
N ALA A 377 -17.59 31.89 25.91
CA ALA A 377 -17.36 32.18 24.47
C ALA A 377 -18.28 31.31 23.58
N TYR A 378 -18.42 30.03 23.91
CA TYR A 378 -19.30 29.11 23.22
C TYR A 378 -20.74 29.56 23.28
N ASN A 379 -21.26 29.85 24.48
CA ASN A 379 -22.64 30.30 24.68
C ASN A 379 -22.92 31.62 23.97
N GLN A 380 -21.99 32.56 23.99
CA GLN A 380 -22.07 33.81 23.24
C GLN A 380 -22.12 33.59 21.72
N MET A 381 -21.27 32.73 21.20
CA MET A 381 -21.24 32.34 19.78
C MET A 381 -22.57 31.66 19.39
N MET A 382 -23.06 30.73 20.21
CA MET A 382 -24.29 29.99 19.93
C MET A 382 -25.54 30.85 19.97
N GLY A 383 -25.53 32.01 20.63
CA GLY A 383 -26.58 33.01 20.52
C GLY A 383 -26.82 33.51 19.09
N ASN A 384 -25.79 33.52 18.28
CA ASN A 384 -25.84 33.92 16.86
C ASN A 384 -25.77 32.71 15.89
N ARG A 385 -26.08 31.49 16.34
CA ARG A 385 -25.93 30.24 15.63
C ARG A 385 -26.50 30.26 14.21
N LYS A 386 -27.70 30.79 14.03
CA LYS A 386 -28.37 30.83 12.73
C LYS A 386 -27.56 31.66 11.73
N GLN A 387 -27.18 32.88 12.11
CA GLN A 387 -26.36 33.76 11.26
C GLN A 387 -25.03 33.12 10.89
N ILE A 388 -24.35 32.49 11.85
CA ILE A 388 -23.08 31.80 11.62
C ILE A 388 -23.23 30.66 10.59
N ILE A 389 -24.33 29.88 10.69
CA ILE A 389 -24.61 28.82 9.71
C ILE A 389 -24.84 29.40 8.32
N ASP A 390 -25.65 30.45 8.20
CA ASP A 390 -25.96 31.11 6.92
C ASP A 390 -24.69 31.68 6.28
N ASP A 391 -23.82 32.31 7.05
CA ASP A 391 -22.55 32.85 6.60
C ASP A 391 -21.58 31.72 6.12
N CYS A 392 -21.53 30.62 6.88
CA CYS A 392 -20.73 29.43 6.49
C CYS A 392 -21.26 28.80 5.21
N GLU A 393 -22.58 28.70 5.02
CA GLU A 393 -23.18 28.17 3.79
C GLU A 393 -22.89 29.07 2.58
N LEU A 394 -22.88 30.41 2.77
CA LEU A 394 -22.47 31.36 1.73
C LEU A 394 -20.98 31.19 1.35
N MET A 395 -20.09 31.04 2.34
CA MET A 395 -18.68 30.76 2.10
C MET A 395 -18.47 29.45 1.32
N ARG A 396 -19.22 28.40 1.68
CA ARG A 396 -19.18 27.12 0.98
C ARG A 396 -19.55 27.26 -0.49
N LYS A 397 -20.60 28.02 -0.83
CA LYS A 397 -20.98 28.28 -2.22
C LYS A 397 -19.84 28.91 -3.01
N LYS A 398 -19.08 29.84 -2.41
CA LYS A 398 -17.89 30.45 -3.06
C LYS A 398 -16.73 29.47 -3.19
N LEU A 399 -16.51 28.59 -2.20
CA LEU A 399 -15.45 27.59 -2.24
C LEU A 399 -15.71 26.48 -3.27
N THR A 400 -16.98 26.15 -3.52
CA THR A 400 -17.41 25.09 -4.45
C THR A 400 -17.65 25.58 -5.89
N ASP A 401 -17.49 26.88 -6.16
CA ASP A 401 -17.49 27.39 -7.54
C ASP A 401 -16.14 27.08 -8.19
N PHE A 402 -16.09 25.94 -8.86
CA PHE A 402 -14.90 25.43 -9.53
C PHE A 402 -14.87 25.71 -11.04
N LYS A 403 -15.92 26.32 -11.63
CA LYS A 403 -16.04 26.44 -13.09
C LYS A 403 -14.82 27.05 -13.77
N SER A 404 -14.37 28.21 -13.30
CA SER A 404 -13.16 28.85 -13.85
C SER A 404 -11.90 28.03 -13.60
N LEU A 405 -11.76 27.48 -12.40
CA LEU A 405 -10.58 26.70 -12.01
C LEU A 405 -10.48 25.37 -12.79
N GLU A 406 -11.60 24.71 -13.06
CA GLU A 406 -11.62 23.49 -13.86
C GLU A 406 -11.29 23.77 -15.32
N ALA A 407 -11.79 24.87 -15.88
CA ALA A 407 -11.43 25.31 -17.22
C ALA A 407 -9.92 25.65 -17.34
N ASP A 408 -9.34 26.27 -16.31
CA ASP A 408 -7.91 26.57 -16.27
C ASP A 408 -7.08 25.29 -16.15
N ILE A 409 -7.50 24.32 -15.34
CA ILE A 409 -6.85 23.00 -15.21
C ILE A 409 -6.89 22.26 -16.55
N GLU A 410 -8.04 22.25 -17.23
CA GLU A 410 -8.20 21.58 -18.52
C GLU A 410 -7.29 22.19 -19.59
N ARG A 411 -7.28 23.52 -19.70
CA ARG A 411 -6.39 24.25 -20.61
C ARG A 411 -4.91 23.93 -20.35
N GLN A 412 -4.52 23.90 -19.08
CA GLN A 412 -3.13 23.64 -18.71
C GLN A 412 -2.73 22.18 -18.91
N PHE A 413 -3.67 21.26 -18.74
CA PHE A 413 -3.49 19.85 -19.06
C PHE A 413 -3.30 19.62 -20.56
N GLU A 414 -4.12 20.26 -21.41
CA GLU A 414 -3.97 20.23 -22.87
C GLU A 414 -2.61 20.78 -23.30
N GLU A 415 -2.20 21.93 -22.73
CA GLU A 415 -0.88 22.53 -22.99
C GLU A 415 0.25 21.55 -22.64
N THR A 416 0.16 20.87 -21.49
CA THR A 416 1.16 19.87 -21.07
C THR A 416 1.23 18.71 -22.07
N GLN A 417 0.10 18.25 -22.59
CA GLN A 417 0.06 17.20 -23.61
C GLN A 417 0.68 17.66 -24.94
N ILE A 418 0.30 18.84 -25.43
CA ILE A 418 0.86 19.41 -26.67
C ILE A 418 2.37 19.52 -26.58
N VAL A 419 2.89 20.08 -25.50
CA VAL A 419 4.34 20.25 -25.34
C VAL A 419 5.05 18.89 -25.19
N SER A 420 4.46 17.92 -24.51
CA SER A 420 4.97 16.54 -24.43
C SER A 420 5.11 15.90 -25.82
N GLU A 421 4.10 16.08 -26.67
CA GLU A 421 4.13 15.61 -28.06
C GLU A 421 5.22 16.30 -28.89
N LEU A 422 5.38 17.62 -28.73
CA LEU A 422 6.44 18.39 -29.40
C LEU A 422 7.85 17.94 -28.97
N VAL A 423 8.05 17.64 -27.67
CA VAL A 423 9.32 17.08 -27.16
C VAL A 423 9.59 15.72 -27.79
N LYS A 424 8.60 14.82 -27.82
CA LYS A 424 8.72 13.49 -28.45
C LYS A 424 9.04 13.59 -29.95
N ALA A 425 8.38 14.50 -30.66
CA ALA A 425 8.63 14.75 -32.07
C ALA A 425 10.05 15.28 -32.31
N ALA A 426 10.51 16.24 -31.51
CA ALA A 426 11.88 16.78 -31.58
C ALA A 426 12.95 15.69 -31.35
N VAL A 427 12.73 14.78 -30.37
CA VAL A 427 13.62 13.64 -30.12
C VAL A 427 13.63 12.67 -31.30
N LYS A 428 12.47 12.36 -31.86
CA LYS A 428 12.33 11.47 -33.03
C LYS A 428 13.00 12.05 -34.26
N ASP A 429 12.78 13.35 -34.53
CA ASP A 429 13.40 14.04 -35.67
C ASP A 429 14.93 14.03 -35.57
N ASN A 430 15.48 14.26 -34.38
CA ASN A 430 16.92 14.20 -34.14
C ASN A 430 17.50 12.79 -34.36
N ALA A 431 16.72 11.74 -34.10
CA ALA A 431 17.12 10.36 -34.31
C ALA A 431 17.08 9.91 -35.78
N THR A 432 16.24 10.55 -36.60
CA THR A 432 15.95 10.12 -37.98
C THR A 432 16.53 11.05 -39.07
N THR A 433 16.83 12.30 -38.73
CA THR A 433 17.27 13.33 -39.69
C THR A 433 18.58 13.94 -39.26
N ALA A 434 19.55 14.07 -40.20
CA ALA A 434 20.81 14.77 -39.92
C ALA A 434 20.55 16.27 -39.76
N GLN A 435 20.78 16.82 -38.56
CA GLN A 435 20.60 18.23 -38.25
C GLN A 435 21.73 18.76 -37.35
N SER A 436 21.82 20.09 -37.23
CA SER A 436 22.79 20.72 -36.33
C SER A 436 22.45 20.39 -34.88
N GLN A 437 23.38 19.74 -34.19
CA GLN A 437 23.23 19.41 -32.77
C GLN A 437 23.01 20.65 -31.89
N LYS A 438 23.63 21.79 -32.24
CA LYS A 438 23.43 23.03 -31.50
C LYS A 438 22.00 23.53 -31.62
N ALA A 439 21.44 23.57 -32.84
CA ALA A 439 20.05 23.99 -33.06
C ALA A 439 19.04 23.04 -32.41
N TYR A 440 19.34 21.73 -32.38
CA TYR A 440 18.52 20.75 -31.69
C TYR A 440 18.52 21.00 -30.18
N LEU A 441 19.68 21.19 -29.54
CA LEU A 441 19.80 21.43 -28.10
C LEU A 441 19.06 22.70 -27.67
N GLU A 442 19.20 23.80 -28.43
CA GLU A 442 18.48 25.05 -28.16
C GLU A 442 16.95 24.84 -28.23
N LYS A 443 16.46 24.17 -29.27
CA LYS A 443 15.04 23.84 -29.41
C LYS A 443 14.53 22.91 -28.31
N TYR A 444 15.33 21.89 -27.97
CA TYR A 444 14.99 20.94 -26.92
C TYR A 444 14.92 21.61 -25.55
N GLU A 445 15.86 22.48 -25.23
CA GLU A 445 15.90 23.24 -23.97
C GLU A 445 14.66 24.15 -23.82
N VAL A 446 14.29 24.88 -24.87
CA VAL A 446 13.08 25.71 -24.88
C VAL A 446 11.80 24.88 -24.65
N LEU A 447 11.69 23.73 -25.32
CA LEU A 447 10.53 22.86 -25.15
C LEU A 447 10.49 22.21 -23.75
N THR A 448 11.64 21.82 -23.22
CA THR A 448 11.75 21.28 -21.87
C THR A 448 11.35 22.30 -20.82
N GLN A 449 11.84 23.54 -20.93
CA GLN A 449 11.48 24.62 -20.01
C GLN A 449 9.98 24.97 -20.09
N ARG A 450 9.40 24.97 -21.30
CA ARG A 450 7.97 25.17 -21.49
C ARG A 450 7.16 24.02 -20.85
N TYR A 451 7.62 22.77 -20.96
CA TYR A 451 7.00 21.62 -20.35
C TYR A 451 7.02 21.70 -18.82
N GLU A 452 8.18 22.00 -18.23
CA GLU A 452 8.36 22.16 -16.79
C GLU A 452 7.46 23.27 -16.23
N THR A 453 7.37 24.40 -16.94
CA THR A 453 6.48 25.51 -16.56
C THR A 453 5.01 25.09 -16.61
N ALA A 454 4.61 24.37 -17.66
CA ALA A 454 3.24 23.89 -17.82
C ALA A 454 2.86 22.87 -16.71
N VAL A 455 3.75 21.95 -16.38
CA VAL A 455 3.55 20.97 -15.29
C VAL A 455 3.44 21.67 -13.94
N ALA A 456 4.35 22.62 -13.64
CA ALA A 456 4.34 23.36 -12.37
C ALA A 456 3.03 24.15 -12.19
N GLU A 457 2.52 24.79 -13.25
CA GLU A 457 1.25 25.51 -13.19
C GLU A 457 0.05 24.57 -13.05
N LEU A 458 0.05 23.42 -13.73
CA LEU A 458 -0.96 22.40 -13.56
C LEU A 458 -1.02 21.89 -12.12
N ASP A 459 0.14 21.59 -11.53
CA ASP A 459 0.26 21.16 -10.13
C ASP A 459 -0.25 22.25 -9.17
N ARG A 460 0.07 23.51 -9.42
CA ARG A 460 -0.41 24.65 -8.63
C ARG A 460 -1.94 24.75 -8.64
N LEU A 461 -2.56 24.64 -9.82
CA LEU A 461 -4.02 24.70 -9.98
C LEU A 461 -4.71 23.48 -9.33
N GLN A 462 -4.16 22.29 -9.49
CA GLN A 462 -4.68 21.07 -8.85
C GLN A 462 -4.57 21.16 -7.32
N ASN A 463 -3.48 21.67 -6.79
CA ASN A 463 -3.32 21.93 -5.37
C ASN A 463 -4.34 22.96 -4.86
N LEU A 464 -4.57 24.04 -5.59
CA LEU A 464 -5.58 25.02 -5.25
C LEU A 464 -6.99 24.41 -5.20
N ARG A 465 -7.34 23.55 -6.16
CA ARG A 465 -8.59 22.80 -6.16
C ARG A 465 -8.69 21.90 -4.93
N SER A 466 -7.63 21.18 -4.61
CA SER A 466 -7.57 20.31 -3.42
C SER A 466 -7.79 21.08 -2.13
N ILE A 467 -7.12 22.21 -1.96
CA ILE A 467 -7.26 23.09 -0.78
C ILE A 467 -8.69 23.62 -0.65
N ARG A 468 -9.32 24.07 -1.77
CA ARG A 468 -10.72 24.54 -1.74
C ARG A 468 -11.68 23.42 -1.34
N ARG A 469 -11.50 22.20 -1.88
CA ARG A 469 -12.31 21.02 -1.49
C ARG A 469 -12.14 20.64 -0.02
N GLN A 470 -10.92 20.70 0.49
CA GLN A 470 -10.67 20.43 1.92
C GLN A 470 -11.34 21.48 2.82
N LYS A 471 -11.26 22.77 2.46
CA LYS A 471 -11.93 23.86 3.20
C LYS A 471 -13.44 23.71 3.16
N ASP A 472 -14.04 23.35 2.02
CA ASP A 472 -15.47 23.09 1.91
C ASP A 472 -15.91 21.92 2.82
N LYS A 473 -15.17 20.81 2.81
CA LYS A 473 -15.45 19.66 3.68
C LYS A 473 -15.36 20.04 5.16
N ALA A 474 -14.32 20.78 5.56
CA ALA A 474 -14.15 21.24 6.93
C ALA A 474 -15.30 22.16 7.36
N MET A 475 -15.74 23.07 6.48
CA MET A 475 -16.87 23.97 6.75
C MET A 475 -18.20 23.20 6.82
N ALA A 476 -18.42 22.21 5.94
CA ALA A 476 -19.59 21.34 5.98
C ALA A 476 -19.67 20.58 7.31
N LEU A 477 -18.53 20.02 7.75
CA LEU A 477 -18.42 19.32 9.01
C LEU A 477 -18.72 20.26 10.20
N TYR A 478 -18.15 21.46 10.18
CA TYR A 478 -18.40 22.48 11.21
C TYR A 478 -19.89 22.85 11.31
N ILE A 479 -20.58 23.05 10.17
CA ILE A 479 -22.03 23.33 10.13
C ILE A 479 -22.82 22.17 10.72
N ARG A 480 -22.51 20.92 10.34
CA ARG A 480 -23.17 19.73 10.91
C ARG A 480 -22.96 19.63 12.41
N THR A 481 -21.76 19.90 12.88
CA THR A 481 -21.42 19.94 14.30
C THR A 481 -22.22 20.98 15.02
N LEU A 482 -22.26 22.23 14.52
CA LEU A 482 -23.10 23.30 15.10
C LEU A 482 -24.56 22.92 15.18
N LYS A 483 -25.12 22.28 14.15
CA LYS A 483 -26.53 21.84 14.12
C LYS A 483 -26.84 20.77 15.17
N LYS A 484 -25.90 19.90 15.50
CA LYS A 484 -26.07 18.80 16.47
C LYS A 484 -25.82 19.20 17.92
N GLN A 485 -25.06 20.28 18.17
CA GLN A 485 -24.67 20.65 19.54
C GLN A 485 -25.75 21.43 20.27
N PRO A 486 -25.80 21.36 21.64
CA PRO A 486 -26.69 22.13 22.45
C PRO A 486 -26.42 23.64 22.31
N THR A 487 -27.47 24.45 22.39
CA THR A 487 -27.35 25.93 22.32
C THR A 487 -26.70 26.53 23.56
N VAL A 488 -26.77 25.85 24.69
CA VAL A 488 -26.14 26.26 25.95
C VAL A 488 -25.27 25.14 26.48
N LEU A 489 -24.02 25.46 26.79
CA LEU A 489 -23.07 24.58 27.43
C LEU A 489 -22.92 24.98 28.90
N ASN A 490 -23.14 24.03 29.81
CA ASN A 490 -22.99 24.24 31.24
C ASN A 490 -21.69 23.69 31.81
N GLU A 491 -21.13 22.66 31.16
CA GLU A 491 -19.95 21.97 31.61
C GLU A 491 -18.91 21.87 30.47
N TRP A 492 -17.65 21.75 30.85
CA TRP A 492 -16.56 21.56 29.90
C TRP A 492 -16.68 20.23 29.15
N ASN A 493 -16.37 20.26 27.85
CA ASN A 493 -16.32 19.06 27.00
C ASN A 493 -15.09 19.09 26.12
N ASP A 494 -14.16 18.12 26.32
CA ASP A 494 -12.89 18.00 25.61
C ASP A 494 -13.08 17.80 24.11
N THR A 495 -14.03 16.95 23.73
CA THR A 495 -14.34 16.68 22.32
C THR A 495 -14.87 17.95 21.64
N LEU A 496 -15.80 18.67 22.29
CA LEU A 496 -16.36 19.90 21.74
C LEU A 496 -15.31 21.00 21.57
N TRP A 497 -14.42 21.15 22.54
CA TRP A 497 -13.24 22.01 22.41
C TRP A 497 -12.40 21.64 21.21
N THR A 498 -12.11 20.35 21.01
CA THR A 498 -11.25 19.86 19.94
C THR A 498 -11.86 20.12 18.57
N VAL A 499 -13.16 19.91 18.39
CA VAL A 499 -13.84 20.02 17.09
C VAL A 499 -14.31 21.44 16.74
N MET A 500 -14.44 22.33 17.72
CA MET A 500 -14.95 23.69 17.49
C MET A 500 -13.87 24.77 17.46
N VAL A 501 -12.81 24.65 18.30
CA VAL A 501 -11.80 25.69 18.46
C VAL A 501 -10.56 25.39 17.66
N GLU A 502 -10.18 26.32 16.79
CA GLU A 502 -8.89 26.31 16.08
C GLU A 502 -7.75 26.67 17.04
N LYS A 503 -7.86 27.82 17.70
CA LYS A 503 -6.89 28.34 18.67
C LYS A 503 -7.55 29.32 19.65
N ALA A 504 -6.92 29.50 20.80
CA ALA A 504 -7.28 30.53 21.78
C ALA A 504 -6.07 31.45 22.01
N ILE A 505 -6.25 32.74 21.79
CA ILE A 505 -5.21 33.77 21.90
C ILE A 505 -5.29 34.38 23.28
N VAL A 506 -4.24 34.24 24.08
CA VAL A 506 -4.14 34.82 25.42
C VAL A 506 -3.52 36.21 25.32
N HIS A 507 -4.25 37.22 25.79
CA HIS A 507 -3.85 38.63 25.76
C HIS A 507 -3.04 39.05 27.00
N LYS A 508 -2.34 40.17 26.92
CA LYS A 508 -1.54 40.72 28.04
C LYS A 508 -2.35 41.07 29.26
N ASN A 509 -3.62 41.49 29.06
CA ASN A 509 -4.57 41.79 30.13
C ASN A 509 -5.28 40.59 30.76
N GLY A 510 -4.97 39.39 30.30
CA GLY A 510 -5.60 38.14 30.80
C GLY A 510 -6.85 37.71 30.06
N GLU A 511 -7.39 38.51 29.17
CA GLU A 511 -8.48 38.11 28.29
C GLU A 511 -8.07 36.99 27.32
N ILE A 512 -9.05 36.23 26.85
CA ILE A 512 -8.82 35.18 25.87
C ILE A 512 -9.74 35.38 24.65
N THR A 513 -9.16 35.43 23.45
CA THR A 513 -9.93 35.40 22.20
C THR A 513 -9.94 33.98 21.66
N PHE A 514 -11.13 33.36 21.64
CA PHE A 514 -11.35 32.07 21.03
C PHE A 514 -11.61 32.23 19.53
N VAL A 515 -10.81 31.56 18.72
CA VAL A 515 -10.94 31.50 17.25
C VAL A 515 -11.51 30.13 16.90
N PHE A 516 -12.70 30.12 16.35
CA PHE A 516 -13.38 28.91 15.92
C PHE A 516 -12.98 28.51 14.49
N TYR A 517 -13.15 27.26 14.12
CA TYR A 517 -12.73 26.77 12.79
C TYR A 517 -13.42 27.44 11.59
N ASN A 518 -14.56 28.11 11.80
CA ASN A 518 -15.19 28.95 10.78
C ASN A 518 -14.61 30.37 10.69
N GLY A 519 -13.60 30.71 11.51
CA GLY A 519 -12.99 32.02 11.59
C GLY A 519 -13.69 33.00 12.55
N THR A 520 -14.82 32.64 13.18
CA THR A 520 -15.46 33.46 14.20
C THR A 520 -14.53 33.67 15.39
N LYS A 521 -14.42 34.93 15.83
CA LYS A 521 -13.61 35.32 16.98
C LYS A 521 -14.49 35.82 18.09
N VAL A 522 -14.40 35.22 19.27
CA VAL A 522 -15.11 35.65 20.46
C VAL A 522 -14.11 35.98 21.55
N ARG A 523 -14.09 37.24 21.99
CA ARG A 523 -13.20 37.71 23.05
C ARG A 523 -13.99 37.71 24.36
N VAL A 524 -13.37 37.14 25.38
CA VAL A 524 -13.99 36.97 26.70
C VAL A 524 -12.98 37.33 27.79
N GLU A 525 -13.46 38.07 28.79
CA GLU A 525 -12.75 38.40 30.01
C GLU A 525 -13.29 37.59 31.20
N GLU A 526 -12.51 37.52 32.31
CA GLU A 526 -12.88 36.83 33.54
C GLU A 526 -14.17 37.31 34.18
#